data_261a89f1398465237041680de1179816
#
_entry.id   261a89f1398465237041680de1179816
#
_cell.length_a   1.000
_cell.length_b   1.000
_cell.length_c   1.000
_cell.angle_alpha   90.00
_cell.angle_beta   90.00
_cell.angle_gamma   90.00
#
_symmetry.space_group_name_H-M   'P 1'
#
loop_
_entity.id
_entity.type
_entity.pdbx_description
1 polymer ?
#
loop_
_entity_poly.entity_id
_entity_poly.type
_entity_poly.pdbx_seq_one_letter_code
_entity_poly.pdbx_strand_id
1 'polypeptide(L)'
;LVEKGKILARKAYADWNRFQPYTSSLHEAAFEMVEIPRRGLTGKNSADIRLCVDAMDLAYSKAHIDTFVIVSGDSDFTPLVSKLKENGKHVIGLGMQGSTSDLLRDNCDEFIYYEDLERPMPAEVSAIDKLPEPKRKVFQLLLDSLLALKRENKEVLWSSLVKETMKRKKPSFNEAYHGYRTFSELLQDAQQEGLLDIDYDQRSRSFVVTRFLGGETTVPAAESSDPARRRRRRRRGPAKRPASTSQPADTAPAAEEAGTVEE
;
A
#
# COMPACT_ATOMS: atom_id res chain seq x y z
N LEU A 1 5.10 2.71 -6.79
CA LEU A 1 4.50 1.65 -7.60
C LEU A 1 5.38 0.40 -7.68
N VAL A 2 6.69 0.54 -7.92
CA VAL A 2 7.64 -0.60 -7.97
C VAL A 2 7.62 -1.43 -6.67
N GLU A 3 7.29 -0.81 -5.56
CA GLU A 3 7.17 -1.44 -4.25
C GLU A 3 5.96 -2.40 -4.17
N LYS A 4 4.87 -2.05 -4.85
CA LYS A 4 3.64 -2.83 -4.87
C LYS A 4 3.71 -4.07 -5.76
N GLY A 5 4.59 -4.06 -6.76
CA GLY A 5 4.72 -5.20 -7.65
C GLY A 5 5.64 -4.96 -8.85
N LYS A 6 5.67 -5.95 -9.75
CA LYS A 6 6.42 -5.85 -11.01
C LYS A 6 5.59 -5.07 -12.03
N ILE A 7 6.14 -3.99 -12.55
CA ILE A 7 5.51 -3.25 -13.64
C ILE A 7 5.77 -3.98 -14.96
N LEU A 8 4.70 -4.43 -15.60
CA LEU A 8 4.74 -5.21 -16.84
C LEU A 8 4.59 -4.34 -18.09
N ALA A 9 3.76 -3.30 -18.02
CA ALA A 9 3.53 -2.36 -19.12
C ALA A 9 3.48 -0.92 -18.57
N ARG A 10 4.00 0.02 -19.35
CA ARG A 10 3.91 1.46 -19.11
C ARG A 10 3.53 2.12 -20.41
N LYS A 11 2.39 2.79 -20.44
CA LYS A 11 1.89 3.48 -21.64
C LYS A 11 1.57 4.93 -21.32
N ALA A 12 1.90 5.82 -22.23
CA ALA A 12 1.57 7.23 -22.14
C ALA A 12 0.97 7.71 -23.45
N TYR A 13 -0.11 8.48 -23.36
CA TYR A 13 -0.94 8.89 -24.50
C TYR A 13 -0.94 10.39 -24.60
N ALA A 14 -0.36 10.94 -25.67
CA ALA A 14 -0.31 12.38 -25.90
C ALA A 14 -0.04 12.72 -27.36
N ASP A 15 -0.20 14.00 -27.71
CA ASP A 15 0.43 14.63 -28.88
C ASP A 15 1.89 14.95 -28.51
N TRP A 16 2.81 14.04 -28.82
CA TRP A 16 4.21 14.12 -28.40
C TRP A 16 4.97 15.29 -29.05
N ASN A 17 4.45 15.87 -30.12
CA ASN A 17 5.02 17.09 -30.67
C ASN A 17 4.93 18.27 -29.69
N ARG A 18 3.90 18.28 -28.84
CA ARG A 18 3.73 19.31 -27.79
C ARG A 18 4.52 19.03 -26.53
N PHE A 19 4.78 17.75 -26.25
CA PHE A 19 5.41 17.28 -25.02
C PHE A 19 6.83 16.75 -25.26
N GLN A 20 7.48 17.21 -26.33
CA GLN A 20 8.84 16.81 -26.71
C GLN A 20 9.86 16.83 -25.55
N PRO A 21 9.89 17.82 -24.65
CA PRO A 21 10.85 17.85 -23.56
C PRO A 21 10.78 16.64 -22.61
N TYR A 22 9.62 15.97 -22.53
CA TYR A 22 9.42 14.82 -21.65
C TYR A 22 9.72 13.47 -22.32
N THR A 23 9.90 13.43 -23.64
CA THR A 23 10.03 12.17 -24.38
C THR A 23 11.28 11.39 -23.99
N SER A 24 12.42 12.05 -23.76
CA SER A 24 13.66 11.39 -23.34
C SER A 24 13.49 10.68 -22.00
N SER A 25 12.95 11.39 -21.01
CA SER A 25 12.73 10.82 -19.67
C SER A 25 11.73 9.66 -19.68
N LEU A 26 10.70 9.73 -20.53
CA LEU A 26 9.73 8.64 -20.68
C LEU A 26 10.36 7.42 -21.36
N HIS A 27 11.22 7.62 -22.37
CA HIS A 27 11.97 6.54 -22.99
C HIS A 27 12.93 5.86 -22.00
N GLU A 28 13.69 6.65 -21.24
CA GLU A 28 14.58 6.14 -20.19
C GLU A 28 13.83 5.34 -19.14
N ALA A 29 12.59 5.75 -18.83
CA ALA A 29 11.69 5.04 -17.94
C ALA A 29 10.94 3.88 -18.61
N ALA A 30 11.27 3.54 -19.87
CA ALA A 30 10.66 2.46 -20.64
C ALA A 30 9.13 2.58 -20.80
N PHE A 31 8.64 3.79 -21.06
CA PHE A 31 7.25 4.01 -21.46
C PHE A 31 7.07 3.78 -22.97
N GLU A 32 6.02 3.06 -23.31
CA GLU A 32 5.47 3.03 -24.67
C GLU A 32 4.69 4.33 -24.88
N MET A 33 5.17 5.19 -25.77
CA MET A 33 4.53 6.46 -26.10
C MET A 33 3.58 6.26 -27.27
N VAL A 34 2.28 6.38 -27.00
CA VAL A 34 1.22 6.27 -28.01
C VAL A 34 0.93 7.67 -28.55
N GLU A 35 1.22 7.90 -29.84
CA GLU A 35 0.95 9.17 -30.51
C GLU A 35 -0.54 9.37 -30.72
N ILE A 36 -1.07 10.48 -30.26
CA ILE A 36 -2.45 10.91 -30.45
C ILE A 36 -2.44 12.25 -31.21
N PRO A 37 -2.48 12.24 -32.53
CA PRO A 37 -2.44 13.47 -33.31
C PRO A 37 -3.73 14.28 -33.11
N ARG A 38 -3.60 15.57 -32.95
CA ARG A 38 -4.77 16.48 -32.90
C ARG A 38 -5.52 16.50 -34.23
N ARG A 39 -6.73 16.04 -34.23
CA ARG A 39 -7.69 16.18 -35.35
C ARG A 39 -8.70 17.26 -35.02
N GLY A 40 -8.37 18.52 -35.23
CA GLY A 40 -9.31 19.64 -35.11
C GLY A 40 -9.95 19.83 -33.73
N LEU A 41 -11.12 20.47 -33.70
CA LEU A 41 -11.87 20.75 -32.46
C LEU A 41 -12.58 19.53 -31.85
N THR A 42 -12.70 18.43 -32.60
CA THR A 42 -13.46 17.23 -32.20
C THR A 42 -12.62 16.16 -31.50
N GLY A 43 -11.30 16.36 -31.34
CA GLY A 43 -10.38 15.35 -30.83
C GLY A 43 -9.99 15.50 -29.36
N LYS A 44 -10.79 16.19 -28.53
CA LYS A 44 -10.41 16.45 -27.12
C LYS A 44 -10.19 15.17 -26.29
N ASN A 45 -10.99 14.14 -26.51
CA ASN A 45 -10.98 12.91 -25.71
C ASN A 45 -10.35 11.71 -26.43
N SER A 46 -9.61 11.94 -27.53
CA SER A 46 -9.01 10.83 -28.31
C SER A 46 -7.98 10.04 -27.51
N ALA A 47 -7.21 10.71 -26.64
CA ALA A 47 -6.23 10.07 -25.77
C ALA A 47 -6.92 9.21 -24.71
N ASP A 48 -7.99 9.75 -24.12
CA ASP A 48 -8.74 9.10 -23.05
C ASP A 48 -9.44 7.83 -23.55
N ILE A 49 -10.07 7.93 -24.72
CA ILE A 49 -10.69 6.77 -25.40
C ILE A 49 -9.63 5.70 -25.71
N ARG A 50 -8.48 6.12 -26.26
CA ARG A 50 -7.40 5.18 -26.59
C ARG A 50 -6.85 4.49 -25.35
N LEU A 51 -6.67 5.22 -24.25
CA LEU A 51 -6.26 4.67 -22.96
C LEU A 51 -7.27 3.64 -22.47
N CYS A 52 -8.58 3.97 -22.51
CA CYS A 52 -9.63 3.06 -22.10
C CYS A 52 -9.62 1.76 -22.90
N VAL A 53 -9.50 1.85 -24.24
CA VAL A 53 -9.46 0.68 -25.12
C VAL A 53 -8.24 -0.20 -24.83
N ASP A 54 -7.04 0.39 -24.74
CA ASP A 54 -5.81 -0.34 -24.47
C ASP A 54 -5.81 -0.98 -23.08
N ALA A 55 -6.37 -0.29 -22.06
CA ALA A 55 -6.50 -0.83 -20.71
C ALA A 55 -7.44 -2.04 -20.67
N MET A 56 -8.57 -1.95 -21.36
CA MET A 56 -9.53 -3.06 -21.47
C MET A 56 -8.95 -4.24 -22.25
N ASP A 57 -8.25 -3.98 -23.37
CA ASP A 57 -7.56 -5.03 -24.13
C ASP A 57 -6.55 -5.77 -23.25
N LEU A 58 -5.72 -5.05 -22.48
CA LEU A 58 -4.79 -5.66 -21.55
C LEU A 58 -5.49 -6.46 -20.45
N ALA A 59 -6.62 -5.95 -19.93
CA ALA A 59 -7.34 -6.63 -18.86
C ALA A 59 -7.93 -7.98 -19.30
N TYR A 60 -8.38 -8.07 -20.55
CA TYR A 60 -8.93 -9.30 -21.12
C TYR A 60 -7.88 -10.22 -21.72
N SER A 61 -6.88 -9.67 -22.43
CA SER A 61 -5.88 -10.48 -23.14
C SER A 61 -4.77 -11.00 -22.24
N LYS A 62 -4.51 -10.37 -21.09
CA LYS A 62 -3.39 -10.68 -20.19
C LYS A 62 -3.89 -11.01 -18.77
N ALA A 63 -4.31 -12.24 -18.56
CA ALA A 63 -4.87 -12.69 -17.28
C ALA A 63 -3.90 -12.50 -16.09
N HIS A 64 -2.59 -12.54 -16.35
CA HIS A 64 -1.54 -12.37 -15.34
C HIS A 64 -1.30 -10.91 -14.90
N ILE A 65 -1.95 -9.95 -15.55
CA ILE A 65 -2.00 -8.55 -15.07
C ILE A 65 -3.17 -8.46 -14.10
N ASP A 66 -2.88 -8.28 -12.84
CA ASP A 66 -3.86 -8.20 -11.76
C ASP A 66 -4.15 -6.76 -11.30
N THR A 67 -3.21 -5.84 -11.54
CA THR A 67 -3.28 -4.46 -11.05
C THR A 67 -3.11 -3.46 -12.17
N PHE A 68 -3.98 -2.47 -12.20
CA PHE A 68 -3.94 -1.34 -13.14
C PHE A 68 -3.70 -0.04 -12.38
N VAL A 69 -2.77 0.79 -12.90
CA VAL A 69 -2.52 2.12 -12.36
C VAL A 69 -2.96 3.15 -13.40
N ILE A 70 -3.98 3.92 -13.07
CA ILE A 70 -4.53 4.99 -13.91
C ILE A 70 -4.00 6.33 -13.41
N VAL A 71 -3.17 6.97 -14.22
CA VAL A 71 -2.59 8.28 -13.91
C VAL A 71 -3.44 9.36 -14.53
N SER A 72 -4.47 9.79 -13.82
CA SER A 72 -5.39 10.85 -14.22
C SER A 72 -6.18 11.37 -13.02
N GLY A 73 -6.68 12.60 -13.12
CA GLY A 73 -7.64 13.18 -12.17
C GLY A 73 -9.07 13.28 -12.74
N ASP A 74 -9.29 12.87 -14.00
CA ASP A 74 -10.53 13.07 -14.71
C ASP A 74 -11.59 12.02 -14.35
N SER A 75 -12.80 12.48 -14.00
CA SER A 75 -13.94 11.62 -13.71
C SER A 75 -14.39 10.75 -14.89
N ASP A 76 -14.03 11.11 -16.13
CA ASP A 76 -14.38 10.36 -17.32
C ASP A 76 -13.75 8.96 -17.34
N PHE A 77 -12.75 8.71 -16.52
CA PHE A 77 -12.18 7.36 -16.32
C PHE A 77 -12.92 6.50 -15.28
N THR A 78 -13.91 7.03 -14.57
CA THR A 78 -14.69 6.25 -13.58
C THR A 78 -15.32 4.99 -14.18
N PRO A 79 -15.90 5.01 -15.39
CA PRO A 79 -16.44 3.80 -16.03
C PRO A 79 -15.36 2.75 -16.32
N LEU A 80 -14.15 3.18 -16.71
CA LEU A 80 -13.02 2.28 -16.90
C LEU A 80 -12.63 1.59 -15.59
N VAL A 81 -12.49 2.37 -14.51
CA VAL A 81 -12.17 1.84 -13.17
C VAL A 81 -13.20 0.80 -12.75
N SER A 82 -14.50 1.12 -12.84
CA SER A 82 -15.58 0.19 -12.51
C SER A 82 -15.47 -1.10 -13.32
N LYS A 83 -15.21 -0.99 -14.63
CA LYS A 83 -15.12 -2.15 -15.52
C LYS A 83 -13.91 -3.03 -15.26
N LEU A 84 -12.76 -2.43 -14.91
CA LEU A 84 -11.58 -3.18 -14.49
C LEU A 84 -11.84 -3.95 -13.18
N LYS A 85 -12.51 -3.32 -12.20
CA LYS A 85 -12.89 -3.96 -10.94
C LYS A 85 -13.90 -5.09 -11.14
N GLU A 86 -14.88 -4.94 -12.02
CA GLU A 86 -15.79 -6.02 -12.42
C GLU A 86 -15.05 -7.24 -12.99
N ASN A 87 -13.91 -7.01 -13.66
CA ASN A 87 -13.04 -8.06 -14.17
C ASN A 87 -12.03 -8.58 -13.11
N GLY A 88 -12.25 -8.27 -11.84
CA GLY A 88 -11.40 -8.73 -10.74
C GLY A 88 -10.00 -8.10 -10.71
N LYS A 89 -9.82 -6.95 -11.37
CA LYS A 89 -8.54 -6.23 -11.37
C LYS A 89 -8.51 -5.22 -10.22
N HIS A 90 -7.37 -5.11 -9.57
CA HIS A 90 -7.11 -4.07 -8.57
C HIS A 90 -6.76 -2.76 -9.27
N VAL A 91 -7.39 -1.65 -8.91
CA VAL A 91 -7.19 -0.37 -9.58
C VAL A 91 -6.64 0.68 -8.60
N ILE A 92 -5.47 1.20 -8.95
CA ILE A 92 -4.81 2.29 -8.23
C ILE A 92 -4.94 3.56 -9.07
N GLY A 93 -5.58 4.59 -8.53
CA GLY A 93 -5.57 5.93 -9.11
C GLY A 93 -4.33 6.70 -8.69
N LEU A 94 -3.80 7.55 -9.57
CA LEU A 94 -2.75 8.50 -9.24
C LEU A 94 -3.08 9.84 -9.90
N GLY A 95 -3.09 10.91 -9.12
CA GLY A 95 -3.41 12.25 -9.63
C GLY A 95 -2.95 13.36 -8.68
N MET A 96 -3.14 14.60 -9.11
CA MET A 96 -2.84 15.77 -8.29
C MET A 96 -4.03 16.10 -7.39
N GLN A 97 -3.79 16.44 -6.13
CA GLN A 97 -4.86 16.72 -5.15
C GLN A 97 -5.81 17.83 -5.61
N GLY A 98 -5.28 18.89 -6.23
CA GLY A 98 -6.07 20.03 -6.67
C GLY A 98 -6.89 19.84 -7.96
N SER A 99 -6.67 18.76 -8.71
CA SER A 99 -7.34 18.50 -10.01
C SER A 99 -7.99 17.12 -10.10
N THR A 100 -7.97 16.35 -9.04
CA THR A 100 -8.59 15.01 -9.03
C THR A 100 -10.05 15.10 -8.63
N SER A 101 -10.91 14.46 -9.40
CA SER A 101 -12.31 14.28 -9.08
C SER A 101 -12.50 13.31 -7.92
N ASP A 102 -13.33 13.68 -6.95
CA ASP A 102 -13.73 12.80 -5.84
C ASP A 102 -14.37 11.51 -6.35
N LEU A 103 -15.15 11.61 -7.44
CA LEU A 103 -15.81 10.46 -8.06
C LEU A 103 -14.80 9.42 -8.56
N LEU A 104 -13.73 9.84 -9.21
CA LEU A 104 -12.66 8.94 -9.66
C LEU A 104 -11.93 8.33 -8.47
N ARG A 105 -11.53 9.17 -7.51
CA ARG A 105 -10.79 8.74 -6.31
C ARG A 105 -11.54 7.65 -5.55
N ASP A 106 -12.81 7.89 -5.25
CA ASP A 106 -13.62 7.01 -4.39
C ASP A 106 -14.01 5.69 -5.09
N ASN A 107 -13.91 5.63 -6.41
CA ASN A 107 -14.10 4.40 -7.17
C ASN A 107 -12.85 3.53 -7.29
N CYS A 108 -11.65 4.07 -7.11
CA CYS A 108 -10.42 3.28 -7.09
C CYS A 108 -10.33 2.43 -5.82
N ASP A 109 -9.58 1.32 -5.86
CA ASP A 109 -9.27 0.54 -4.67
C ASP A 109 -8.23 1.24 -3.80
N GLU A 110 -7.31 1.97 -4.44
CA GLU A 110 -6.36 2.85 -3.80
C GLU A 110 -6.21 4.13 -4.62
N PHE A 111 -5.90 5.25 -3.95
CA PHE A 111 -5.56 6.49 -4.62
C PHE A 111 -4.29 7.11 -4.03
N ILE A 112 -3.39 7.55 -4.91
CA ILE A 112 -2.10 8.16 -4.54
C ILE A 112 -2.08 9.59 -5.07
N TYR A 113 -1.88 10.57 -4.19
CA TYR A 113 -1.65 11.94 -4.63
C TYR A 113 -0.19 12.14 -5.02
N TYR A 114 0.04 12.84 -6.14
CA TYR A 114 1.38 13.16 -6.62
C TYR A 114 2.19 13.93 -5.58
N GLU A 115 1.55 14.86 -4.89
CA GLU A 115 2.14 15.68 -3.85
C GLU A 115 2.68 14.85 -2.67
N ASP A 116 2.06 13.70 -2.40
CA ASP A 116 2.54 12.79 -1.35
C ASP A 116 3.84 12.07 -1.76
N LEU A 117 4.12 11.98 -3.05
CA LEU A 117 5.38 11.41 -3.57
C LEU A 117 6.54 12.42 -3.47
N GLU A 118 6.24 13.71 -3.55
CA GLU A 118 7.23 14.79 -3.50
C GLU A 118 7.51 15.28 -2.07
N ARG A 119 6.77 14.80 -1.05
CA ARG A 119 7.05 15.19 0.33
C ARG A 119 8.49 14.86 0.67
N PRO A 120 9.31 15.87 1.05
CA PRO A 120 10.68 15.64 1.46
C PRO A 120 10.69 14.65 2.63
N MET A 121 11.69 13.77 2.63
CA MET A 121 11.91 12.86 3.75
C MET A 121 12.03 13.69 5.04
N PRO A 122 11.49 13.21 6.17
CA PRO A 122 11.61 13.90 7.44
C PRO A 122 13.06 14.33 7.69
N ALA A 123 13.26 15.53 8.23
CA ALA A 123 14.58 16.13 8.47
C ALA A 123 15.52 15.25 9.35
N GLU A 124 14.96 14.28 10.05
CA GLU A 124 15.69 13.27 10.84
C GLU A 124 16.56 12.35 9.98
N VAL A 125 16.31 12.27 8.67
CA VAL A 125 17.11 11.49 7.72
C VAL A 125 18.47 12.14 7.44
N SER A 126 18.68 13.41 7.81
CA SER A 126 19.99 14.08 7.73
C SER A 126 21.10 13.41 8.57
N ALA A 127 20.75 12.48 9.46
CA ALA A 127 21.74 11.65 10.16
C ALA A 127 22.56 10.79 9.20
N ILE A 128 21.98 10.39 8.06
CA ILE A 128 22.66 9.59 7.03
C ILE A 128 23.73 10.38 6.28
N ASP A 129 23.59 11.70 6.16
CA ASP A 129 24.53 12.53 5.41
C ASP A 129 25.93 12.58 6.03
N LYS A 130 26.05 12.20 7.31
CA LYS A 130 27.32 12.10 8.04
C LYS A 130 28.06 10.79 7.79
N LEU A 131 27.41 9.80 7.19
CA LEU A 131 27.98 8.48 6.98
C LEU A 131 28.85 8.41 5.70
N PRO A 132 29.83 7.49 5.65
CA PRO A 132 30.61 7.25 4.44
C PRO A 132 29.71 6.90 3.24
N GLU A 133 30.11 7.35 2.04
CA GLU A 133 29.37 7.16 0.77
C GLU A 133 28.79 5.75 0.57
N PRO A 134 29.53 4.64 0.79
CA PRO A 134 28.97 3.29 0.56
C PRO A 134 27.83 2.96 1.52
N LYS A 135 27.98 3.33 2.81
CA LYS A 135 26.95 3.11 3.84
C LYS A 135 25.75 4.03 3.62
N ARG A 136 25.99 5.29 3.26
CA ARG A 136 24.95 6.26 2.99
C ARG A 136 23.95 5.76 1.93
N LYS A 137 24.46 5.28 0.79
CA LYS A 137 23.63 4.79 -0.32
C LYS A 137 22.75 3.60 0.07
N VAL A 138 23.29 2.66 0.83
CA VAL A 138 22.53 1.47 1.23
C VAL A 138 21.51 1.78 2.32
N PHE A 139 21.85 2.65 3.28
CA PHE A 139 20.92 3.04 4.34
C PHE A 139 19.81 3.97 3.82
N GLN A 140 20.12 4.83 2.84
CA GLN A 140 19.09 5.59 2.16
C GLN A 140 18.08 4.67 1.46
N LEU A 141 18.53 3.67 0.70
CA LEU A 141 17.67 2.68 0.08
C LEU A 141 16.86 1.87 1.13
N LEU A 142 17.46 1.55 2.28
CA LEU A 142 16.80 0.87 3.39
C LEU A 142 15.67 1.72 3.97
N LEU A 143 15.96 2.98 4.34
CA LEU A 143 14.94 3.87 4.91
C LEU A 143 13.83 4.21 3.90
N ASP A 144 14.17 4.44 2.64
CA ASP A 144 13.18 4.61 1.58
C ASP A 144 12.25 3.40 1.46
N SER A 145 12.79 2.19 1.64
CA SER A 145 11.98 0.96 1.58
C SER A 145 11.10 0.79 2.81
N LEU A 146 11.58 1.16 4.00
CA LEU A 146 10.79 1.14 5.23
C LEU A 146 9.65 2.16 5.19
N LEU A 147 9.92 3.38 4.72
CA LEU A 147 8.89 4.42 4.53
C LEU A 147 7.81 3.98 3.55
N ALA A 148 8.22 3.30 2.49
CA ALA A 148 7.30 2.76 1.50
C ALA A 148 6.36 1.71 2.10
N LEU A 149 6.90 0.74 2.82
CA LEU A 149 6.13 -0.30 3.49
C LEU A 149 5.18 0.29 4.55
N LYS A 150 5.59 1.35 5.24
CA LYS A 150 4.74 2.08 6.16
C LYS A 150 3.57 2.76 5.45
N ARG A 151 3.80 3.40 4.30
CA ARG A 151 2.74 3.99 3.46
C ARG A 151 1.73 2.94 2.97
N GLU A 152 2.17 1.69 2.81
CA GLU A 152 1.30 0.55 2.49
C GLU A 152 0.54 0.00 3.71
N ASN A 153 0.59 0.67 4.87
CA ASN A 153 -0.02 0.22 6.12
C ASN A 153 0.38 -1.21 6.55
N LYS A 154 1.62 -1.61 6.23
CA LYS A 154 2.15 -2.88 6.74
C LYS A 154 2.43 -2.75 8.23
N GLU A 155 1.67 -3.48 9.04
CA GLU A 155 1.75 -3.42 10.51
C GLU A 155 3.09 -3.95 11.04
N VAL A 156 3.61 -5.01 10.41
CA VAL A 156 4.84 -5.68 10.84
C VAL A 156 5.86 -5.68 9.71
N LEU A 157 7.03 -5.10 9.95
CA LEU A 157 8.11 -4.99 8.96
C LEU A 157 9.16 -6.09 9.16
N TRP A 158 8.88 -7.27 8.59
CA TRP A 158 9.82 -8.39 8.59
C TRP A 158 11.06 -8.09 7.75
N SER A 159 12.22 -8.52 8.19
CA SER A 159 13.50 -8.35 7.47
C SER A 159 13.45 -8.90 6.03
N SER A 160 12.75 -10.00 5.81
CA SER A 160 12.53 -10.58 4.48
C SER A 160 11.73 -9.66 3.56
N LEU A 161 10.65 -9.06 4.07
CA LEU A 161 9.81 -8.11 3.33
C LEU A 161 10.59 -6.85 2.98
N VAL A 162 11.36 -6.33 3.93
CA VAL A 162 12.23 -5.16 3.72
C VAL A 162 13.27 -5.44 2.63
N LYS A 163 13.96 -6.59 2.70
CA LYS A 163 14.93 -7.00 1.68
C LYS A 163 14.30 -7.16 0.30
N GLU A 164 13.10 -7.74 0.23
CA GLU A 164 12.37 -7.89 -1.03
C GLU A 164 12.02 -6.52 -1.63
N THR A 165 11.52 -5.60 -0.82
CA THR A 165 11.20 -4.23 -1.25
C THR A 165 12.45 -3.49 -1.74
N MET A 166 13.59 -3.61 -1.05
CA MET A 166 14.86 -3.05 -1.52
C MET A 166 15.29 -3.62 -2.88
N LYS A 167 15.13 -4.93 -3.08
CA LYS A 167 15.42 -5.58 -4.38
C LYS A 167 14.45 -5.16 -5.48
N ARG A 168 13.18 -4.91 -5.16
CA ARG A 168 12.22 -4.36 -6.13
C ARG A 168 12.60 -2.95 -6.58
N LYS A 169 13.01 -2.10 -5.62
CA LYS A 169 13.47 -0.72 -5.91
C LYS A 169 14.78 -0.71 -6.70
N LYS A 170 15.70 -1.57 -6.32
CA LYS A 170 17.02 -1.69 -6.94
C LYS A 170 17.35 -3.15 -7.22
N PRO A 171 17.04 -3.68 -8.40
CA PRO A 171 17.26 -5.09 -8.75
C PRO A 171 18.72 -5.54 -8.62
N SER A 172 19.68 -4.62 -8.77
CA SER A 172 21.11 -4.87 -8.57
C SER A 172 21.53 -4.88 -7.10
N PHE A 173 20.61 -4.69 -6.14
CA PHE A 173 20.96 -4.67 -4.73
C PHE A 173 21.43 -6.04 -4.25
N ASN A 174 22.63 -6.05 -3.66
CA ASN A 174 23.19 -7.18 -2.96
C ASN A 174 23.99 -6.63 -1.76
N GLU A 175 23.67 -7.10 -0.58
CA GLU A 175 24.31 -6.70 0.66
C GLU A 175 25.84 -6.91 0.65
N ALA A 176 26.32 -7.93 -0.06
CA ALA A 176 27.75 -8.21 -0.15
C ALA A 176 28.55 -7.08 -0.85
N TYR A 177 27.93 -6.36 -1.80
CA TYR A 177 28.58 -5.21 -2.45
C TYR A 177 28.75 -4.00 -1.52
N HIS A 178 28.04 -4.01 -0.40
CA HIS A 178 28.11 -2.98 0.63
C HIS A 178 28.91 -3.42 1.87
N GLY A 179 29.56 -4.61 1.79
CA GLY A 179 30.43 -5.11 2.86
C GLY A 179 29.74 -5.96 3.94
N TYR A 180 28.46 -6.32 3.74
CA TYR A 180 27.71 -7.14 4.69
C TYR A 180 27.62 -8.59 4.21
N ARG A 181 27.84 -9.55 5.12
CA ARG A 181 27.70 -10.99 4.81
C ARG A 181 26.24 -11.40 4.70
N THR A 182 25.38 -10.77 5.50
CA THR A 182 23.95 -11.09 5.56
C THR A 182 23.14 -9.79 5.65
N PHE A 183 21.88 -9.88 5.25
CA PHE A 183 20.94 -8.75 5.41
C PHE A 183 20.69 -8.41 6.89
N SER A 184 20.75 -9.40 7.76
CA SER A 184 20.66 -9.19 9.22
C SER A 184 21.80 -8.33 9.76
N GLU A 185 23.01 -8.54 9.27
CA GLU A 185 24.18 -7.72 9.62
C GLU A 185 24.01 -6.25 9.20
N LEU A 186 23.43 -6.03 8.00
CA LEU A 186 23.08 -4.69 7.52
C LEU A 186 22.07 -4.00 8.44
N LEU A 187 21.03 -4.73 8.88
CA LEU A 187 20.03 -4.18 9.81
C LEU A 187 20.64 -3.85 11.19
N GLN A 188 21.53 -4.72 11.69
CA GLN A 188 22.22 -4.49 12.95
C GLN A 188 23.16 -3.27 12.89
N ASP A 189 23.86 -3.07 11.77
CA ASP A 189 24.69 -1.88 11.56
C ASP A 189 23.82 -0.61 11.47
N ALA A 190 22.68 -0.69 10.78
CA ALA A 190 21.72 0.42 10.75
C ALA A 190 21.16 0.76 12.15
N GLN A 191 20.98 -0.24 13.02
CA GLN A 191 20.59 -0.02 14.42
C GLN A 191 21.73 0.64 15.21
N GLN A 192 22.98 0.24 15.01
CA GLN A 192 24.14 0.85 15.67
C GLN A 192 24.31 2.32 15.28
N GLU A 193 23.99 2.67 14.03
CA GLU A 193 23.99 4.05 13.54
C GLU A 193 22.72 4.83 13.99
N GLY A 194 21.82 4.19 14.76
CA GLY A 194 20.62 4.84 15.31
C GLY A 194 19.53 5.14 14.26
N LEU A 195 19.55 4.46 13.11
CA LEU A 195 18.61 4.69 12.02
C LEU A 195 17.32 3.91 12.21
N LEU A 196 17.36 2.79 12.93
CA LEU A 196 16.20 1.93 13.21
C LEU A 196 16.43 1.11 14.48
N ASP A 197 15.35 0.54 15.01
CA ASP A 197 15.37 -0.47 16.06
C ASP A 197 14.84 -1.78 15.50
N ILE A 198 15.53 -2.88 15.83
CA ILE A 198 15.11 -4.23 15.42
C ILE A 198 14.89 -5.10 16.66
N ASP A 199 13.93 -6.01 16.56
CA ASP A 199 13.68 -7.08 17.52
C ASP A 199 13.81 -8.43 16.84
N TYR A 200 14.21 -9.45 17.61
CA TYR A 200 14.37 -10.81 17.09
C TYR A 200 13.18 -11.68 17.49
N ASP A 201 12.37 -12.05 16.52
CA ASP A 201 11.28 -12.97 16.75
C ASP A 201 11.75 -14.43 16.71
N GLN A 202 11.66 -15.11 17.85
CA GLN A 202 12.08 -16.50 17.99
C GLN A 202 11.25 -17.50 17.21
N ARG A 203 9.97 -17.18 16.90
CA ARG A 203 9.06 -18.06 16.16
C ARG A 203 9.40 -18.12 14.69
N SER A 204 9.57 -16.97 14.07
CA SER A 204 9.95 -16.87 12.65
C SER A 204 11.46 -16.96 12.43
N ARG A 205 12.28 -16.89 13.49
CA ARG A 205 13.74 -16.79 13.44
C ARG A 205 14.23 -15.64 12.55
N SER A 206 13.52 -14.52 12.60
CA SER A 206 13.75 -13.37 11.74
C SER A 206 13.75 -12.08 12.54
N PHE A 207 14.43 -11.04 12.03
CA PHE A 207 14.34 -9.71 12.59
C PHE A 207 13.08 -8.99 12.12
N VAL A 208 12.52 -8.18 13.02
CA VAL A 208 11.41 -7.27 12.77
C VAL A 208 11.89 -5.86 13.06
N VAL A 209 11.63 -4.92 12.17
CA VAL A 209 11.90 -3.50 12.42
C VAL A 209 10.75 -2.95 13.23
N THR A 210 11.06 -2.49 14.45
CA THR A 210 10.07 -1.98 15.41
C THR A 210 9.93 -0.47 15.37
N ARG A 211 11.03 0.21 15.06
CA ARG A 211 11.08 1.66 14.93
C ARG A 211 12.14 2.04 13.89
N PHE A 212 11.93 3.15 13.19
CA PHE A 212 12.93 3.71 12.27
C PHE A 212 12.74 5.23 12.13
N LEU A 213 13.73 5.92 11.61
CA LEU A 213 13.63 7.36 11.34
C LEU A 213 12.47 7.62 10.37
N GLY A 214 11.41 8.26 10.87
CA GLY A 214 10.18 8.52 10.13
C GLY A 214 8.98 7.65 10.54
N GLY A 215 9.10 6.72 11.51
CA GLY A 215 7.96 5.98 12.02
C GLY A 215 8.21 4.85 12.99
N GLU A 216 7.15 4.50 13.70
CA GLU A 216 7.07 3.32 14.55
C GLU A 216 6.20 2.25 13.89
N THR A 217 6.50 0.99 14.16
CA THR A 217 5.73 -0.17 13.68
C THR A 217 5.29 -1.02 14.86
N THR A 218 4.17 -1.74 14.71
CA THR A 218 3.69 -2.66 15.73
C THR A 218 4.57 -3.91 15.77
N VAL A 219 5.02 -4.26 16.95
CA VAL A 219 5.66 -5.57 17.19
C VAL A 219 4.56 -6.61 17.21
N PRO A 220 4.72 -7.78 16.56
CA PRO A 220 3.77 -8.86 16.75
C PRO A 220 3.69 -9.16 18.25
N ALA A 221 2.48 -9.11 18.80
CA ALA A 221 2.26 -9.33 20.23
C ALA A 221 2.82 -10.71 20.62
N ALA A 222 4.03 -10.71 21.14
CA ALA A 222 4.52 -11.84 21.91
C ALA A 222 3.59 -11.93 23.11
N GLU A 223 2.77 -13.00 23.18
CA GLU A 223 2.13 -13.35 24.44
C GLU A 223 3.24 -13.44 25.47
N SER A 224 3.37 -12.39 26.26
CA SER A 224 4.26 -12.38 27.40
C SER A 224 3.82 -13.52 28.30
N SER A 225 4.56 -14.61 28.25
CA SER A 225 4.49 -15.68 29.22
C SER A 225 5.09 -15.16 30.52
N ASP A 226 4.35 -14.27 31.20
CA ASP A 226 4.63 -13.91 32.59
C ASP A 226 3.89 -14.94 33.47
N PRO A 227 4.60 -15.92 34.06
CA PRO A 227 4.00 -16.93 34.91
C PRO A 227 3.39 -16.34 36.18
N ALA A 228 3.70 -15.09 36.54
CA ALA A 228 3.16 -14.41 37.71
C ALA A 228 1.68 -13.98 37.57
N ARG A 229 1.23 -13.68 36.34
CA ARG A 229 -0.16 -13.27 36.08
C ARG A 229 -1.17 -14.45 36.09
N ARG A 230 -0.71 -15.68 35.80
CA ARG A 230 -1.57 -16.88 35.85
C ARG A 230 -1.92 -17.29 37.26
N ARG A 231 -1.09 -17.01 38.27
CA ARG A 231 -1.40 -17.34 39.70
C ARG A 231 -2.44 -16.42 40.33
N ARG A 232 -2.58 -15.17 39.89
CA ARG A 232 -3.58 -14.23 40.42
C ARG A 232 -5.01 -14.49 39.93
N ARG A 233 -5.19 -15.07 38.73
CA ARG A 233 -6.52 -15.39 38.19
C ARG A 233 -7.15 -16.66 38.76
N ARG A 234 -6.34 -17.60 39.31
CA ARG A 234 -6.83 -18.83 39.93
C ARG A 234 -7.29 -18.68 41.40
N ARG A 235 -7.07 -17.52 42.05
CA ARG A 235 -7.45 -17.29 43.45
C ARG A 235 -8.73 -16.49 43.63
N ARG A 236 -9.46 -16.14 42.59
CA ARG A 236 -10.81 -15.57 42.67
C ARG A 236 -11.81 -16.66 42.24
N GLY A 237 -12.15 -17.54 43.14
CA GLY A 237 -13.27 -18.47 43.04
C GLY A 237 -14.61 -17.71 43.04
N PRO A 238 -15.69 -18.33 42.57
CA PRO A 238 -16.96 -17.65 42.34
C PRO A 238 -17.63 -17.29 43.67
N ALA A 239 -17.98 -16.02 43.85
CA ALA A 239 -18.81 -15.56 44.96
C ALA A 239 -20.23 -16.04 44.74
N LYS A 240 -20.77 -16.68 45.79
CA LYS A 240 -22.16 -17.17 45.95
C LYS A 240 -23.16 -16.02 45.73
N ARG A 241 -24.14 -16.25 44.85
CA ARG A 241 -25.40 -15.50 44.82
C ARG A 241 -26.32 -15.97 45.93
N PRO A 242 -27.04 -15.10 46.66
CA PRO A 242 -28.18 -15.49 47.48
C PRO A 242 -29.47 -15.57 46.65
N ALA A 243 -30.30 -16.53 46.99
CA ALA A 243 -31.62 -16.78 46.44
C ALA A 243 -32.67 -15.84 47.03
N SER A 244 -33.68 -15.46 46.22
CA SER A 244 -35.04 -15.11 46.66
C SER A 244 -35.98 -15.31 45.47
N THR A 245 -36.72 -16.30 45.50
CA THR A 245 -38.18 -16.57 45.81
C THR A 245 -39.15 -15.60 45.15
N SER A 246 -40.01 -16.26 44.43
CA SER A 246 -41.48 -16.18 44.30
C SER A 246 -42.06 -15.74 42.96
N GLN A 247 -42.79 -16.69 42.45
CA GLN A 247 -43.84 -16.70 41.43
C GLN A 247 -45.12 -15.95 41.90
N PRO A 248 -46.28 -15.96 41.18
CA PRO A 248 -46.59 -16.14 39.74
C PRO A 248 -47.76 -15.25 39.25
N ALA A 249 -48.29 -15.63 38.06
CA ALA A 249 -49.61 -15.33 37.47
C ALA A 249 -49.69 -14.10 36.57
N ASP A 250 -50.39 -14.00 35.47
CA ASP A 250 -51.32 -14.86 34.76
C ASP A 250 -51.75 -14.12 33.50
N THR A 251 -52.36 -14.85 32.59
CA THR A 251 -53.29 -14.44 31.52
C THR A 251 -52.76 -13.88 30.18
N ALA A 252 -52.88 -14.76 29.21
CA ALA A 252 -53.33 -14.47 27.85
C ALA A 252 -54.87 -14.22 27.87
N PRO A 253 -55.62 -13.84 26.79
CA PRO A 253 -55.42 -14.25 25.40
C PRO A 253 -55.88 -13.25 24.28
N ALA A 254 -55.63 -13.67 23.06
CA ALA A 254 -56.50 -13.65 21.84
C ALA A 254 -56.69 -12.37 21.02
N ALA A 255 -56.50 -12.56 19.78
CA ALA A 255 -57.36 -12.65 18.62
C ALA A 255 -57.26 -11.48 17.63
N GLU A 256 -57.05 -11.90 16.34
CA GLU A 256 -57.84 -11.64 15.13
C GLU A 256 -57.84 -10.19 14.64
N GLU A 257 -57.82 -9.88 13.40
CA GLU A 257 -58.12 -10.41 12.06
C GLU A 257 -57.44 -9.49 11.04
N ALA A 258 -56.94 -9.96 9.93
CA ALA A 258 -57.59 -10.05 8.62
C ALA A 258 -57.96 -8.71 7.90
N GLY A 259 -57.58 -8.62 6.68
CA GLY A 259 -58.09 -7.68 5.65
C GLY A 259 -56.97 -7.21 4.70
N THR A 260 -56.67 -7.91 3.68
CA THR A 260 -57.26 -8.00 2.31
C THR A 260 -57.39 -6.65 1.55
N VAL A 261 -56.82 -6.68 0.33
CA VAL A 261 -57.28 -6.19 -0.98
C VAL A 261 -56.80 -4.81 -1.47
N GLU A 262 -56.15 -4.89 -2.64
CA GLU A 262 -56.26 -4.12 -3.90
C GLU A 262 -56.04 -2.58 -3.88
N GLU A 263 -55.17 -2.10 -4.67
CA GLU A 263 -55.15 -1.83 -6.12
C GLU A 263 -53.74 -1.55 -6.61
#